data_d42e32011d7b142ec60a42b81a305330
#
_entry.id   d42e32011d7b142ec60a42b81a305330
#
_cell.length_a   1.000
_cell.length_b   1.000
_cell.length_c   1.000
_cell.angle_alpha   90.00
_cell.angle_beta   90.00
_cell.angle_gamma   90.00
#
_symmetry.space_group_name_H-M   'P 1'
#
loop_
_entity.id
_entity.type
_entity.pdbx_description
1 polymer ?
#
loop_
_entity_poly.entity_id
_entity_poly.type
_entity_poly.pdbx_seq_one_letter_code
_entity_poly.pdbx_strand_id
1 'polypeptide(L)'
;VSFRWSALLPPWVRWADLVQEFLAARAAMKVGSVEPFKTFRCESLGLPWSTELSEEETEIDLAKHDDAWPWDGEKYRFATVDVQKDHYYFLVRAWAEDGQSRLVHWAKPTSFEDLEALRIEHKVEKHLLFIDSGYSANRVYSACNQYGWTCLKGGAAKDFTHKSRDGKTIKRAFSQKIQIDPGQGTSKQGRLKTVPLFHWSNPTCKDILANLRDGKGAEWLAYSEAGEDYEAQMFSERKVQRHDRAGQAVYEWRKIGKRANHLWDCECMQVVAALMGRVLRDF
;
A
#
# COMPACT_ATOMS: atom_id res chain seq x y z
N VAL A 1 -16.70 -32.79 -16.48
CA VAL A 1 -16.46 -33.39 -15.16
C VAL A 1 -15.17 -32.79 -14.63
N SER A 2 -15.19 -32.17 -13.46
CA SER A 2 -13.99 -31.65 -12.79
C SER A 2 -13.71 -32.46 -11.53
N PHE A 3 -12.45 -32.78 -11.30
CA PHE A 3 -12.00 -33.48 -10.10
C PHE A 3 -11.25 -32.53 -9.19
N ARG A 4 -11.41 -32.72 -7.88
CA ARG A 4 -10.75 -31.95 -6.85
C ARG A 4 -9.94 -32.87 -5.97
N TRP A 5 -8.65 -32.54 -5.77
CA TRP A 5 -7.73 -33.27 -4.94
C TRP A 5 -7.11 -32.36 -3.89
N SER A 6 -7.02 -32.80 -2.65
CA SER A 6 -6.32 -32.13 -1.58
C SER A 6 -4.94 -32.73 -1.41
N ALA A 7 -3.91 -31.89 -1.19
CA ALA A 7 -2.56 -32.33 -0.85
C ALA A 7 -2.48 -33.12 0.48
N LEU A 8 -3.55 -33.17 1.24
CA LEU A 8 -3.66 -34.01 2.44
C LEU A 8 -3.83 -35.51 2.12
N LEU A 9 -4.23 -35.86 0.89
CA LEU A 9 -4.52 -37.24 0.50
C LEU A 9 -3.30 -38.04 0.04
N PRO A 10 -2.35 -37.49 -0.75
CA PRO A 10 -1.22 -38.25 -1.24
C PRO A 10 -0.23 -38.60 -0.13
N PRO A 11 0.16 -39.89 0.00
CA PRO A 11 1.04 -40.33 1.10
C PRO A 11 2.50 -39.81 0.99
N TRP A 12 2.88 -39.27 -0.17
CA TRP A 12 4.20 -38.70 -0.40
C TRP A 12 4.29 -37.21 -0.04
N VAL A 13 3.17 -36.56 0.29
CA VAL A 13 3.16 -35.16 0.77
C VAL A 13 3.31 -35.17 2.28
N ARG A 14 4.34 -34.48 2.77
CA ARG A 14 4.59 -34.38 4.22
C ARG A 14 3.66 -33.34 4.84
N TRP A 15 2.88 -33.75 5.80
CA TRP A 15 1.96 -32.85 6.52
C TRP A 15 2.70 -31.70 7.23
N ALA A 16 3.95 -31.94 7.66
CA ALA A 16 4.77 -30.89 8.26
C ALA A 16 5.01 -29.71 7.31
N ASP A 17 5.22 -29.99 6.01
CA ASP A 17 5.44 -28.96 4.99
C ASP A 17 4.15 -28.17 4.75
N LEU A 18 2.99 -28.85 4.71
CA LEU A 18 1.68 -28.19 4.60
C LEU A 18 1.36 -27.31 5.81
N VAL A 19 1.74 -27.74 7.00
CA VAL A 19 1.56 -26.95 8.22
C VAL A 19 2.45 -25.70 8.18
N GLN A 20 3.70 -25.82 7.75
CA GLN A 20 4.58 -24.66 7.59
C GLN A 20 4.04 -23.65 6.57
N GLU A 21 3.59 -24.14 5.41
CA GLU A 21 2.96 -23.32 4.38
C GLU A 21 1.72 -22.61 4.92
N PHE A 22 0.84 -23.33 5.62
CA PHE A 22 -0.34 -22.76 6.27
C PHE A 22 -0.01 -21.68 7.28
N LEU A 23 0.97 -21.92 8.17
CA LEU A 23 1.36 -20.96 9.19
C LEU A 23 1.99 -19.71 8.59
N ALA A 24 2.82 -19.87 7.55
CA ALA A 24 3.39 -18.74 6.81
C ALA A 24 2.29 -17.93 6.11
N ALA A 25 1.34 -18.61 5.46
CA ALA A 25 0.20 -17.97 4.80
C ALA A 25 -0.70 -17.22 5.80
N ARG A 26 -0.94 -17.80 6.99
CA ARG A 26 -1.69 -17.10 8.06
C ARG A 26 -0.93 -15.90 8.63
N ALA A 27 0.39 -15.99 8.78
CA ALA A 27 1.19 -14.86 9.22
C ALA A 27 1.13 -13.71 8.21
N ALA A 28 1.21 -14.01 6.91
CA ALA A 28 1.04 -13.02 5.85
C ALA A 28 -0.37 -12.39 5.87
N MET A 29 -1.41 -13.20 6.10
CA MET A 29 -2.79 -12.70 6.19
C MET A 29 -2.98 -11.70 7.33
N LYS A 30 -2.34 -11.91 8.49
CA LYS A 30 -2.40 -10.97 9.62
C LYS A 30 -1.87 -9.57 9.31
N VAL A 31 -1.00 -9.45 8.32
CA VAL A 31 -0.43 -8.18 7.88
C VAL A 31 -1.03 -7.69 6.55
N GLY A 32 -2.26 -8.14 6.23
CA GLY A 32 -3.04 -7.68 5.07
C GLY A 32 -2.81 -8.44 3.77
N SER A 33 -1.93 -9.44 3.78
CA SER A 33 -1.62 -10.21 2.59
C SER A 33 -2.40 -11.52 2.54
N VAL A 34 -3.41 -11.58 1.67
CA VAL A 34 -4.32 -12.72 1.53
C VAL A 34 -3.87 -13.71 0.45
N GLU A 35 -3.05 -13.29 -0.52
CA GLU A 35 -2.65 -14.14 -1.65
C GLU A 35 -1.97 -15.46 -1.23
N PRO A 36 -1.03 -15.53 -0.28
CA PRO A 36 -0.46 -16.80 0.17
C PRO A 36 -1.51 -17.75 0.75
N PHE A 37 -2.46 -17.21 1.51
CA PHE A 37 -3.53 -18.04 2.08
C PHE A 37 -4.52 -18.53 1.03
N LYS A 38 -4.81 -17.71 0.03
CA LYS A 38 -5.62 -18.09 -1.13
C LYS A 38 -4.93 -19.18 -1.94
N THR A 39 -3.63 -19.02 -2.24
CA THR A 39 -2.82 -20.04 -2.94
C THR A 39 -2.84 -21.36 -2.20
N PHE A 40 -2.52 -21.35 -0.89
CA PHE A 40 -2.60 -22.54 -0.04
C PHE A 40 -3.97 -23.21 -0.10
N ARG A 41 -5.06 -22.43 0.03
CA ARG A 41 -6.41 -22.95 0.00
C ARG A 41 -6.78 -23.55 -1.38
N CYS A 42 -6.41 -22.88 -2.48
CA CYS A 42 -6.74 -23.32 -3.82
C CYS A 42 -5.85 -24.47 -4.31
N GLU A 43 -4.55 -24.36 -4.13
CA GLU A 43 -3.57 -25.26 -4.70
C GLU A 43 -3.25 -26.43 -3.77
N SER A 44 -3.05 -26.20 -2.48
CA SER A 44 -2.72 -27.25 -1.52
C SER A 44 -3.97 -27.99 -1.01
N LEU A 45 -5.08 -27.28 -0.73
CA LEU A 45 -6.30 -27.92 -0.24
C LEU A 45 -7.31 -28.25 -1.33
N GLY A 46 -7.14 -27.75 -2.56
CA GLY A 46 -8.09 -27.93 -3.66
C GLY A 46 -9.45 -27.27 -3.39
N LEU A 47 -9.54 -26.30 -2.49
CA LEU A 47 -10.76 -25.60 -2.12
C LEU A 47 -10.95 -24.33 -2.95
N PRO A 48 -12.16 -24.01 -3.43
CA PRO A 48 -12.38 -22.75 -4.14
C PRO A 48 -12.13 -21.57 -3.21
N TRP A 49 -11.54 -20.53 -3.76
CA TRP A 49 -11.54 -19.23 -3.14
C TRP A 49 -12.70 -18.43 -3.73
N SER A 50 -13.76 -18.25 -2.96
CA SER A 50 -14.73 -17.21 -3.25
C SER A 50 -14.23 -15.94 -2.56
N THR A 51 -13.76 -14.98 -3.34
CA THR A 51 -13.90 -13.60 -2.90
C THR A 51 -15.40 -13.36 -3.02
N GLU A 52 -16.13 -13.44 -1.94
CA GLU A 52 -17.49 -12.94 -1.92
C GLU A 52 -17.39 -11.44 -2.21
N LEU A 53 -17.54 -11.09 -3.48
CA LEU A 53 -18.01 -9.80 -3.88
C LEU A 53 -19.47 -9.83 -3.45
N SER A 54 -19.75 -9.47 -2.20
CA SER A 54 -21.10 -9.18 -1.80
C SER A 54 -21.52 -8.00 -2.65
N GLU A 55 -22.46 -8.23 -3.56
CA GLU A 55 -23.17 -7.17 -4.29
C GLU A 55 -24.01 -6.32 -3.33
N GLU A 56 -24.24 -6.79 -2.12
CA GLU A 56 -24.82 -6.03 -1.03
C GLU A 56 -23.77 -5.02 -0.55
N GLU A 57 -24.09 -3.75 -0.69
CA GLU A 57 -23.47 -2.64 0.03
C GLU A 57 -23.65 -2.89 1.53
N THR A 58 -22.85 -3.77 2.12
CA THR A 58 -22.65 -3.72 3.55
C THR A 58 -21.97 -2.38 3.79
N GLU A 59 -22.66 -1.47 4.44
CA GLU A 59 -22.07 -0.29 5.07
C GLU A 59 -21.04 -0.82 6.06
N ILE A 60 -19.80 -1.00 5.59
CA ILE A 60 -18.70 -1.34 6.45
C ILE A 60 -18.27 -0.01 7.07
N ASP A 61 -18.63 0.22 8.31
CA ASP A 61 -18.10 1.33 9.08
C ASP A 61 -16.59 1.14 9.25
N LEU A 62 -15.83 2.22 9.04
CA LEU A 62 -14.40 2.20 9.33
C LEU A 62 -14.18 1.99 10.83
N ALA A 63 -13.29 1.08 11.18
CA ALA A 63 -12.82 0.98 12.54
C ALA A 63 -12.06 2.27 12.91
N LYS A 64 -12.37 2.85 14.08
CA LYS A 64 -11.92 4.19 14.49
C LYS A 64 -11.18 4.14 15.83
N HIS A 65 -10.39 5.18 16.08
CA HIS A 65 -9.74 5.43 17.36
C HIS A 65 -9.88 6.91 17.77
N ASP A 66 -9.76 7.16 19.07
CA ASP A 66 -9.75 8.50 19.70
C ASP A 66 -8.44 8.72 20.49
N ASP A 67 -7.39 7.97 20.17
CA ASP A 67 -6.17 7.99 20.96
C ASP A 67 -5.44 9.33 20.83
N ALA A 68 -4.99 9.81 21.97
CA ALA A 68 -4.07 10.93 22.03
C ALA A 68 -2.70 10.56 21.45
N TRP A 69 -1.98 11.57 20.96
CA TRP A 69 -0.62 11.37 20.46
C TRP A 69 0.43 11.81 21.50
N PRO A 70 1.56 11.08 21.60
CA PRO A 70 1.92 9.86 20.85
C PRO A 70 1.14 8.64 21.29
N TRP A 71 0.89 7.71 20.33
CA TRP A 71 0.38 6.37 20.62
C TRP A 71 1.53 5.46 21.06
N ASP A 72 1.39 4.78 22.19
CA ASP A 72 2.46 3.94 22.78
C ASP A 72 2.92 2.80 21.87
N GLY A 73 2.05 2.33 20.96
CA GLY A 73 2.40 1.31 19.96
C GLY A 73 3.18 1.86 18.75
N GLU A 74 3.31 3.16 18.61
CA GLU A 74 3.94 3.78 17.45
C GLU A 74 5.44 3.47 17.38
N LYS A 75 5.85 2.89 16.25
CA LYS A 75 7.25 2.63 15.92
C LYS A 75 7.72 3.45 14.72
N TYR A 76 6.82 3.69 13.77
CA TYR A 76 7.11 4.39 12.53
C TYR A 76 5.99 5.38 12.22
N ARG A 77 6.35 6.49 11.58
CA ARG A 77 5.41 7.48 11.09
C ARG A 77 5.75 7.86 9.67
N PHE A 78 4.79 7.68 8.77
CA PHE A 78 4.95 8.04 7.37
C PHE A 78 3.96 9.13 6.98
N ALA A 79 4.40 10.03 6.10
CA ALA A 79 3.52 10.96 5.41
C ALA A 79 3.43 10.58 3.93
N THR A 80 2.25 10.71 3.35
CA THR A 80 1.99 10.44 1.93
C THR A 80 1.24 11.60 1.31
N VAL A 81 1.56 11.88 0.04
CA VAL A 81 1.02 13.04 -0.67
C VAL A 81 0.56 12.65 -2.06
N ASP A 82 -0.71 12.88 -2.36
CA ASP A 82 -1.26 12.84 -3.71
C ASP A 82 -1.31 14.25 -4.31
N VAL A 83 -0.76 14.41 -5.52
CA VAL A 83 -0.53 15.71 -6.17
C VAL A 83 -1.65 16.03 -7.14
N GLN A 84 -2.33 17.16 -6.91
CA GLN A 84 -3.37 17.69 -7.78
C GLN A 84 -2.91 18.97 -8.51
N LYS A 85 -3.78 19.53 -9.33
CA LYS A 85 -3.47 20.71 -10.16
C LYS A 85 -3.11 21.94 -9.31
N ASP A 86 -3.89 22.19 -8.27
CA ASP A 86 -3.90 23.44 -7.47
C ASP A 86 -3.81 23.22 -5.95
N HIS A 87 -3.80 21.97 -5.53
CA HIS A 87 -3.67 21.58 -4.13
C HIS A 87 -3.04 20.18 -4.03
N TYR A 88 -2.84 19.72 -2.79
CA TYR A 88 -2.32 18.39 -2.46
C TYR A 88 -3.25 17.74 -1.44
N TYR A 89 -3.28 16.41 -1.45
CA TYR A 89 -3.80 15.64 -0.33
C TYR A 89 -2.61 15.13 0.47
N PHE A 90 -2.55 15.52 1.72
CA PHE A 90 -1.50 15.12 2.66
C PHE A 90 -2.11 14.22 3.73
N LEU A 91 -1.45 13.12 4.06
CA LEU A 91 -1.92 12.15 5.04
C LEU A 91 -0.74 11.64 5.86
N VAL A 92 -0.92 11.55 7.18
CA VAL A 92 0.04 10.97 8.13
C VAL A 92 -0.60 9.78 8.84
N ARG A 93 0.12 8.66 8.87
CA ARG A 93 -0.27 7.46 9.60
C ARG A 93 0.88 6.96 10.45
N ALA A 94 0.57 6.55 11.69
CA ALA A 94 1.47 5.87 12.60
C ALA A 94 1.32 4.36 12.46
N TRP A 95 2.43 3.64 12.61
CA TRP A 95 2.50 2.19 12.45
C TRP A 95 3.26 1.55 13.61
N ALA A 96 2.76 0.44 14.12
CA ALA A 96 3.45 -0.43 15.06
C ALA A 96 4.30 -1.47 14.33
N GLU A 97 5.19 -2.14 15.03
CA GLU A 97 6.11 -3.14 14.46
C GLU A 97 5.37 -4.39 13.92
N ASP A 98 4.19 -4.69 14.42
CA ASP A 98 3.34 -5.82 14.03
C ASP A 98 2.37 -5.51 12.89
N GLY A 99 2.44 -4.30 12.31
CA GLY A 99 1.59 -3.86 11.20
C GLY A 99 0.29 -3.18 11.60
N GLN A 100 -0.02 -3.05 12.89
CA GLN A 100 -1.12 -2.21 13.34
C GLN A 100 -0.88 -0.76 12.94
N SER A 101 -1.94 -0.02 12.61
CA SER A 101 -1.77 1.37 12.17
C SER A 101 -2.95 2.26 12.55
N ARG A 102 -2.65 3.56 12.73
CA ARG A 102 -3.62 4.59 13.10
C ARG A 102 -3.43 5.83 12.26
N LEU A 103 -4.52 6.34 11.70
CA LEU A 103 -4.52 7.64 11.03
C LEU A 103 -4.26 8.73 12.06
N VAL A 104 -3.23 9.56 11.82
CA VAL A 104 -2.87 10.69 12.70
C VAL A 104 -3.54 11.96 12.24
N HIS A 105 -3.45 12.25 10.93
CA HIS A 105 -3.92 13.51 10.36
C HIS A 105 -4.04 13.41 8.84
N TRP A 106 -4.93 14.21 8.25
CA TRP A 106 -4.93 14.52 6.84
C TRP A 106 -5.31 15.98 6.60
N ALA A 107 -4.82 16.56 5.49
CA ALA A 107 -5.06 17.95 5.13
C ALA A 107 -5.03 18.16 3.60
N LYS A 108 -5.48 19.34 3.16
CA LYS A 108 -5.43 19.80 1.77
C LYS A 108 -4.55 21.06 1.64
N PRO A 109 -3.22 20.97 1.79
CA PRO A 109 -2.33 22.11 1.60
C PRO A 109 -2.27 22.54 0.13
N THR A 110 -1.84 23.79 -0.11
CA THR A 110 -1.79 24.38 -1.46
C THR A 110 -0.38 24.62 -1.99
N SER A 111 0.63 24.48 -1.12
CA SER A 111 2.03 24.69 -1.49
C SER A 111 2.94 23.56 -0.97
N PHE A 112 4.16 23.47 -1.52
CA PHE A 112 5.18 22.57 -0.98
C PHE A 112 5.71 23.04 0.38
N GLU A 113 5.68 24.34 0.63
CA GLU A 113 6.01 24.98 1.89
C GLU A 113 5.04 24.54 2.99
N ASP A 114 3.73 24.50 2.69
CA ASP A 114 2.70 24.00 3.62
C ASP A 114 2.90 22.51 3.91
N LEU A 115 3.24 21.70 2.88
CA LEU A 115 3.57 20.28 3.07
C LEU A 115 4.76 20.09 4.00
N GLU A 116 5.82 20.91 3.84
CA GLU A 116 7.00 20.83 4.73
C GLU A 116 6.66 21.28 6.15
N ALA A 117 5.81 22.29 6.31
CA ALA A 117 5.33 22.72 7.62
C ALA A 117 4.53 21.61 8.33
N LEU A 118 3.58 20.98 7.63
CA LEU A 118 2.80 19.85 8.15
C LEU A 118 3.69 18.64 8.48
N ARG A 119 4.69 18.33 7.64
CA ARG A 119 5.64 17.27 7.93
C ARG A 119 6.39 17.52 9.25
N ILE A 120 6.85 18.76 9.46
CA ILE A 120 7.55 19.16 10.69
C ILE A 120 6.63 19.09 11.90
N GLU A 121 5.42 19.63 11.78
CA GLU A 121 4.40 19.61 12.83
C GLU A 121 4.11 18.20 13.30
N HIS A 122 3.90 17.27 12.36
CA HIS A 122 3.64 15.88 12.66
C HIS A 122 4.89 15.04 12.90
N LYS A 123 6.08 15.65 13.01
CA LYS A 123 7.36 14.99 13.33
C LYS A 123 7.72 13.83 12.41
N VAL A 124 7.38 13.92 11.12
CA VAL A 124 7.77 12.93 10.11
C VAL A 124 9.18 13.24 9.61
N GLU A 125 10.04 12.24 9.52
CA GLU A 125 11.37 12.41 8.95
C GLU A 125 11.30 12.71 7.44
N LYS A 126 12.23 13.54 6.91
CA LYS A 126 12.19 14.01 5.50
C LYS A 126 12.04 12.88 4.49
N HIS A 127 12.84 11.83 4.62
CA HIS A 127 12.84 10.69 3.70
C HIS A 127 11.63 9.75 3.89
N LEU A 128 10.84 9.93 4.96
CA LEU A 128 9.61 9.21 5.25
C LEU A 128 8.35 9.97 4.81
N LEU A 129 8.52 11.11 4.14
CA LEU A 129 7.46 11.72 3.34
C LEU A 129 7.56 11.19 1.90
N PHE A 130 6.51 10.53 1.46
CA PHE A 130 6.38 9.91 0.13
C PHE A 130 5.38 10.71 -0.69
N ILE A 131 5.77 11.15 -1.89
CA ILE A 131 4.94 11.98 -2.76
C ILE A 131 4.75 11.36 -4.13
N ASP A 132 3.50 11.32 -4.61
CA ASP A 132 3.22 10.84 -5.96
C ASP A 132 3.82 11.77 -7.02
N SER A 133 4.50 11.21 -8.01
CA SER A 133 5.12 11.92 -9.13
C SER A 133 4.42 11.64 -10.47
N GLY A 134 3.21 11.10 -10.45
CA GLY A 134 2.42 10.82 -11.64
C GLY A 134 1.99 12.10 -12.35
N TYR A 135 1.65 13.14 -11.60
CA TYR A 135 1.28 14.46 -12.09
C TYR A 135 2.41 15.47 -11.84
N SER A 136 2.77 16.29 -12.86
CA SER A 136 3.84 17.32 -12.74
C SER A 136 5.19 16.80 -12.23
N ALA A 137 5.68 15.69 -12.76
CA ALA A 137 6.87 14.97 -12.28
C ALA A 137 8.08 15.88 -12.01
N ASN A 138 8.43 16.79 -12.94
CA ASN A 138 9.60 17.67 -12.77
C ASN A 138 9.48 18.62 -11.56
N ARG A 139 8.27 19.14 -11.31
CA ARG A 139 7.99 19.99 -10.15
C ARG A 139 8.13 19.20 -8.85
N VAL A 140 7.63 17.97 -8.84
CA VAL A 140 7.76 17.05 -7.69
C VAL A 140 9.21 16.68 -7.45
N TYR A 141 9.98 16.33 -8.49
CA TYR A 141 11.40 16.00 -8.35
C TYR A 141 12.23 17.17 -7.81
N SER A 142 11.92 18.40 -8.25
CA SER A 142 12.56 19.59 -7.72
C SER A 142 12.27 19.79 -6.22
N ALA A 143 11.01 19.61 -5.80
CA ALA A 143 10.62 19.68 -4.40
C ALA A 143 11.30 18.58 -3.57
N CYS A 144 11.32 17.33 -4.05
CA CYS A 144 11.99 16.23 -3.38
C CYS A 144 13.51 16.47 -3.22
N ASN A 145 14.15 17.10 -4.22
CA ASN A 145 15.55 17.50 -4.12
C ASN A 145 15.76 18.60 -3.08
N GLN A 146 14.84 19.56 -3.00
CA GLN A 146 14.90 20.68 -2.05
C GLN A 146 14.68 20.21 -0.62
N TYR A 147 13.64 19.44 -0.36
CA TYR A 147 13.19 19.09 0.98
C TYR A 147 13.70 17.73 1.46
N GLY A 148 14.22 16.88 0.57
CA GLY A 148 14.73 15.54 0.90
C GLY A 148 13.65 14.47 1.01
N TRP A 149 12.52 14.65 0.28
CA TRP A 149 11.40 13.70 0.24
C TRP A 149 11.67 12.53 -0.71
N THR A 150 10.85 11.52 -0.65
CA THR A 150 10.92 10.32 -1.50
C THR A 150 9.80 10.33 -2.54
N CYS A 151 10.18 10.19 -3.83
CA CYS A 151 9.21 10.13 -4.91
C CYS A 151 8.63 8.71 -5.06
N LEU A 152 7.31 8.64 -5.26
CA LEU A 152 6.61 7.44 -5.67
C LEU A 152 5.97 7.63 -7.04
N LYS A 153 5.75 6.54 -7.78
CA LYS A 153 4.98 6.52 -9.00
C LYS A 153 4.20 5.21 -9.11
N GLY A 154 2.87 5.31 -9.08
CA GLY A 154 1.99 4.16 -9.24
C GLY A 154 2.03 3.57 -10.65
N GLY A 155 1.84 2.25 -10.75
CA GLY A 155 1.80 1.52 -12.01
C GLY A 155 0.86 0.33 -11.97
N ALA A 156 0.53 -0.20 -13.16
CA ALA A 156 -0.37 -1.34 -13.32
C ALA A 156 0.32 -2.72 -13.10
N ALA A 157 1.65 -2.74 -12.96
CA ALA A 157 2.38 -3.98 -12.71
C ALA A 157 1.95 -4.57 -11.36
N LYS A 158 1.75 -5.89 -11.29
CA LYS A 158 1.38 -6.57 -10.04
C LYS A 158 2.55 -6.66 -9.07
N ASP A 159 3.75 -6.87 -9.59
CA ASP A 159 4.96 -7.00 -8.78
C ASP A 159 6.20 -6.48 -9.51
N PHE A 160 7.27 -6.31 -8.75
CA PHE A 160 8.60 -5.93 -9.23
C PHE A 160 9.62 -6.94 -8.76
N THR A 161 10.52 -7.32 -9.64
CA THR A 161 11.58 -8.28 -9.36
C THR A 161 12.76 -7.62 -8.63
N HIS A 162 13.11 -8.16 -7.47
CA HIS A 162 14.31 -7.80 -6.72
C HIS A 162 15.30 -8.96 -6.70
N LYS A 163 16.59 -8.67 -6.83
CA LYS A 163 17.64 -9.64 -6.59
C LYS A 163 18.12 -9.53 -5.15
N SER A 164 18.03 -10.60 -4.40
CA SER A 164 18.60 -10.71 -3.05
C SER A 164 20.13 -10.84 -3.12
N ARG A 165 20.82 -10.61 -1.99
CA ARG A 165 22.30 -10.74 -1.89
C ARG A 165 22.79 -12.15 -2.21
N ASP A 166 21.99 -13.17 -1.93
CA ASP A 166 22.26 -14.59 -2.23
C ASP A 166 21.86 -15.00 -3.65
N GLY A 167 21.53 -14.03 -4.53
CA GLY A 167 21.15 -14.24 -5.93
C GLY A 167 19.72 -14.70 -6.15
N LYS A 168 18.93 -14.92 -5.10
CA LYS A 168 17.52 -15.29 -5.23
C LYS A 168 16.68 -14.12 -5.76
N THR A 169 15.69 -14.46 -6.57
CA THR A 169 14.70 -13.53 -7.08
C THR A 169 13.54 -13.43 -6.10
N ILE A 170 13.23 -12.21 -5.66
CA ILE A 170 12.11 -11.92 -4.77
C ILE A 170 11.16 -10.97 -5.51
N LYS A 171 9.87 -11.20 -5.41
CA LYS A 171 8.83 -10.30 -5.92
C LYS A 171 8.35 -9.37 -4.81
N ARG A 172 8.19 -8.09 -5.14
CA ARG A 172 7.70 -7.05 -4.20
C ARG A 172 6.67 -6.15 -4.87
N ALA A 173 5.84 -5.52 -4.07
CA ALA A 173 4.87 -4.53 -4.55
C ALA A 173 5.50 -3.19 -4.98
N PHE A 174 6.81 -3.02 -4.83
CA PHE A 174 7.54 -1.82 -5.23
C PHE A 174 8.85 -2.16 -5.92
N SER A 175 9.36 -1.24 -6.76
CA SER A 175 10.61 -1.42 -7.50
C SER A 175 11.85 -1.24 -6.62
N GLN A 176 13.00 -1.62 -7.15
CA GLN A 176 14.26 -1.12 -6.63
C GLN A 176 14.33 0.41 -6.79
N LYS A 177 15.15 1.05 -5.96
CA LYS A 177 15.37 2.49 -5.98
C LYS A 177 15.96 2.93 -7.32
N ILE A 178 15.30 3.90 -7.95
CA ILE A 178 15.77 4.58 -9.16
C ILE A 178 16.28 5.96 -8.74
N GLN A 179 17.39 6.40 -9.27
CA GLN A 179 17.91 7.74 -9.05
C GLN A 179 17.52 8.63 -10.23
N ILE A 180 16.77 9.69 -9.96
CA ILE A 180 16.33 10.66 -10.96
C ILE A 180 17.14 11.94 -10.81
N ASP A 181 17.63 12.48 -11.94
CA ASP A 181 18.19 13.82 -11.99
C ASP A 181 17.03 14.83 -12.08
N PRO A 182 16.86 15.72 -11.10
CA PRO A 182 15.83 16.74 -11.15
C PRO A 182 16.16 17.91 -12.11
N GLY A 183 17.20 17.83 -12.90
CA GLY A 183 17.63 18.88 -13.87
C GLY A 183 18.23 20.13 -13.21
N GLN A 184 18.58 20.08 -11.93
CA GLN A 184 19.08 21.24 -11.17
C GLN A 184 20.62 21.24 -10.93
N GLY A 185 21.38 20.59 -11.78
CA GLY A 185 22.84 20.67 -11.78
C GLY A 185 23.55 19.91 -10.67
N THR A 186 24.84 20.12 -10.58
CA THR A 186 25.74 19.47 -9.61
C THR A 186 25.71 20.13 -8.23
N SER A 187 25.95 19.35 -7.18
CA SER A 187 26.24 19.89 -5.84
C SER A 187 27.54 20.71 -5.86
N LYS A 188 27.76 21.55 -4.82
CA LYS A 188 29.03 22.29 -4.61
C LYS A 188 30.28 21.40 -4.72
N GLN A 189 30.15 20.08 -4.58
CA GLN A 189 31.22 19.09 -4.68
C GLN A 189 31.26 18.38 -6.05
N GLY A 190 30.55 18.87 -7.07
CA GLY A 190 30.49 18.28 -8.41
C GLY A 190 29.68 16.99 -8.55
N ARG A 191 28.99 16.55 -7.51
CA ARG A 191 28.12 15.37 -7.58
C ARG A 191 26.72 15.77 -8.07
N LEU A 192 26.14 14.98 -8.98
CA LEU A 192 24.76 15.12 -9.38
C LEU A 192 23.86 14.95 -8.14
N LYS A 193 23.00 15.92 -7.89
CA LYS A 193 21.93 15.77 -6.91
C LYS A 193 20.84 14.92 -7.52
N THR A 194 20.63 13.73 -7.00
CA THR A 194 19.57 12.83 -7.46
C THR A 194 18.52 12.64 -6.39
N VAL A 195 17.28 12.42 -6.81
CA VAL A 195 16.16 12.08 -5.91
C VAL A 195 15.79 10.61 -6.04
N PRO A 196 15.44 9.94 -4.92
CA PRO A 196 14.99 8.56 -4.97
C PRO A 196 13.56 8.49 -5.52
N LEU A 197 13.37 7.65 -6.55
CA LEU A 197 12.06 7.29 -7.09
C LEU A 197 11.85 5.79 -6.92
N PHE A 198 10.64 5.41 -6.52
CA PHE A 198 10.19 4.02 -6.51
C PHE A 198 8.88 3.90 -7.29
N HIS A 199 8.82 2.92 -8.18
CA HIS A 199 7.55 2.50 -8.78
C HIS A 199 6.85 1.54 -7.82
N TRP A 200 5.53 1.60 -7.76
CA TRP A 200 4.76 0.71 -6.91
C TRP A 200 3.55 0.11 -7.63
N SER A 201 3.14 -1.06 -7.17
CA SER A 201 2.01 -1.81 -7.70
C SER A 201 0.71 -1.27 -7.15
N ASN A 202 0.01 -0.49 -7.96
CA ASN A 202 -1.30 0.02 -7.62
C ASN A 202 -2.30 -1.12 -7.28
N PRO A 203 -2.47 -2.18 -8.12
CA PRO A 203 -3.42 -3.24 -7.80
C PRO A 203 -3.08 -4.00 -6.51
N THR A 204 -1.80 -4.33 -6.28
CA THR A 204 -1.38 -5.08 -5.08
C THR A 204 -1.55 -4.25 -3.81
N CYS A 205 -1.16 -2.97 -3.82
CA CYS A 205 -1.32 -2.11 -2.65
C CYS A 205 -2.79 -1.83 -2.34
N LYS A 206 -3.65 -1.71 -3.36
CA LYS A 206 -5.11 -1.60 -3.15
C LYS A 206 -5.71 -2.88 -2.56
N ASP A 207 -5.23 -4.05 -2.98
CA ASP A 207 -5.67 -5.32 -2.40
C ASP A 207 -5.29 -5.42 -0.91
N ILE A 208 -4.06 -5.04 -0.55
CA ILE A 208 -3.59 -5.02 0.83
C ILE A 208 -4.41 -4.02 1.66
N LEU A 209 -4.55 -2.78 1.18
CA LEU A 209 -5.30 -1.73 1.88
C LEU A 209 -6.76 -2.13 2.11
N ALA A 210 -7.43 -2.68 1.10
CA ALA A 210 -8.80 -3.15 1.25
C ALA A 210 -8.93 -4.25 2.30
N ASN A 211 -7.97 -5.19 2.34
CA ASN A 211 -7.96 -6.23 3.37
C ASN A 211 -7.75 -5.65 4.77
N LEU A 212 -6.84 -4.68 4.93
CA LEU A 212 -6.63 -3.99 6.22
C LEU A 212 -7.90 -3.25 6.65
N ARG A 213 -8.47 -2.43 5.75
CA ARG A 213 -9.72 -1.68 5.99
C ARG A 213 -10.87 -2.59 6.41
N ASP A 214 -11.02 -3.74 5.75
CA ASP A 214 -12.09 -4.71 5.99
C ASP A 214 -11.80 -5.65 7.18
N GLY A 215 -10.78 -5.34 8.00
CA GLY A 215 -10.42 -6.13 9.19
C GLY A 215 -9.86 -7.53 8.89
N LYS A 216 -9.38 -7.77 7.67
CA LYS A 216 -8.82 -9.07 7.25
C LYS A 216 -7.30 -9.19 7.46
N GLY A 217 -6.71 -8.28 8.22
CA GLY A 217 -5.27 -8.20 8.47
C GLY A 217 -4.93 -7.64 9.83
N ALA A 218 -3.83 -6.91 9.92
CA ALA A 218 -3.50 -6.13 11.10
C ALA A 218 -4.53 -5.01 11.32
N GLU A 219 -4.66 -4.56 12.55
CA GLU A 219 -5.59 -3.49 12.90
C GLU A 219 -5.25 -2.21 12.12
N TRP A 220 -6.23 -1.67 11.41
CA TRP A 220 -6.11 -0.44 10.64
C TRP A 220 -7.24 0.50 11.07
N LEU A 221 -6.90 1.57 11.77
CA LEU A 221 -7.87 2.48 12.36
C LEU A 221 -7.85 3.84 11.68
N ALA A 222 -9.03 4.37 11.40
CA ALA A 222 -9.23 5.77 11.07
C ALA A 222 -9.29 6.60 12.37
N TYR A 223 -9.08 7.92 12.27
CA TYR A 223 -9.33 8.83 13.38
C TYR A 223 -10.82 9.17 13.42
N SER A 224 -11.43 9.20 14.60
CA SER A 224 -12.89 9.41 14.75
C SER A 224 -13.36 10.73 14.13
N GLU A 225 -12.52 11.75 14.16
CA GLU A 225 -12.80 13.07 13.56
C GLU A 225 -12.23 13.23 12.15
N ALA A 226 -11.89 12.12 11.45
CA ALA A 226 -11.36 12.18 10.08
C ALA A 226 -12.33 12.83 9.08
N GLY A 227 -13.63 12.78 9.38
CA GLY A 227 -14.69 13.44 8.61
C GLY A 227 -15.21 12.62 7.43
N GLU A 228 -16.41 12.99 6.99
CA GLU A 228 -17.13 12.29 5.92
C GLU A 228 -16.38 12.22 4.59
N ASP A 229 -15.59 13.26 4.25
CA ASP A 229 -14.79 13.28 3.01
C ASP A 229 -13.72 12.16 3.00
N TYR A 230 -13.05 11.93 4.16
CA TYR A 230 -12.12 10.82 4.30
C TYR A 230 -12.83 9.48 4.17
N GLU A 231 -13.91 9.28 4.89
CA GLU A 231 -14.67 8.03 4.89
C GLU A 231 -15.21 7.70 3.49
N ALA A 232 -15.81 8.69 2.81
CA ALA A 232 -16.31 8.51 1.45
C ALA A 232 -15.22 8.11 0.46
N GLN A 233 -13.99 8.64 0.63
CA GLN A 233 -12.86 8.30 -0.22
C GLN A 233 -12.30 6.90 0.06
N MET A 234 -12.43 6.38 1.28
CA MET A 234 -12.02 4.99 1.60
C MET A 234 -12.88 3.95 0.88
N PHE A 235 -14.08 4.32 0.44
CA PHE A 235 -14.99 3.48 -0.36
C PHE A 235 -15.18 4.01 -1.78
N SER A 236 -14.23 4.79 -2.30
CA SER A 236 -14.29 5.39 -3.64
C SER A 236 -14.01 4.42 -4.79
N GLU A 237 -13.39 3.29 -4.49
CA GLU A 237 -13.07 2.27 -5.47
C GLU A 237 -13.51 0.88 -5.01
N ARG A 238 -13.83 0.03 -5.96
CA ARG A 238 -14.12 -1.38 -5.73
C ARG A 238 -13.42 -2.28 -6.72
N LYS A 239 -13.11 -3.50 -6.32
CA LYS A 239 -12.56 -4.52 -7.18
C LYS A 239 -13.70 -5.19 -7.94
N VAL A 240 -13.66 -5.16 -9.27
CA VAL A 240 -14.67 -5.74 -10.15
C VAL A 240 -14.08 -6.85 -10.99
N GLN A 241 -14.88 -7.87 -11.26
CA GLN A 241 -14.54 -8.91 -12.20
C GLN A 241 -14.92 -8.46 -13.61
N ARG A 242 -14.01 -8.67 -14.57
CA ARG A 242 -14.33 -8.60 -15.99
C ARG A 242 -13.74 -9.80 -16.71
N HIS A 243 -14.16 -10.03 -17.93
CA HIS A 243 -13.55 -11.03 -18.79
C HIS A 243 -12.58 -10.33 -19.77
N ASP A 244 -11.39 -10.88 -19.93
CA ASP A 244 -10.45 -10.43 -20.95
C ASP A 244 -10.88 -10.87 -22.37
N ARG A 245 -10.05 -10.57 -23.39
CA ARG A 245 -10.33 -10.94 -24.77
C ARG A 245 -10.34 -12.45 -25.01
N ALA A 246 -9.72 -13.24 -24.12
CA ALA A 246 -9.70 -14.70 -24.15
C ALA A 246 -10.84 -15.32 -23.32
N GLY A 247 -11.74 -14.49 -22.75
CA GLY A 247 -12.85 -14.96 -21.91
C GLY A 247 -12.43 -15.32 -20.48
N GLN A 248 -11.20 -15.04 -20.07
CA GLN A 248 -10.72 -15.33 -18.73
C GLN A 248 -11.16 -14.24 -17.75
N ALA A 249 -11.57 -14.65 -16.54
CA ALA A 249 -11.94 -13.71 -15.49
C ALA A 249 -10.70 -12.95 -14.97
N VAL A 250 -10.72 -11.64 -15.09
CA VAL A 250 -9.68 -10.72 -14.59
C VAL A 250 -10.32 -9.78 -13.59
N TYR A 251 -9.62 -9.49 -12.51
CA TYR A 251 -10.08 -8.56 -11.48
C TYR A 251 -9.31 -7.25 -11.60
N GLU A 252 -10.03 -6.14 -11.56
CA GLU A 252 -9.43 -4.79 -11.61
C GLU A 252 -10.13 -3.84 -10.64
N TRP A 253 -9.36 -2.88 -10.12
CA TRP A 253 -9.90 -1.80 -9.29
C TRP A 253 -10.53 -0.72 -10.17
N ARG A 254 -11.76 -0.31 -9.85
CA ARG A 254 -12.50 0.74 -10.56
C ARG A 254 -13.10 1.75 -9.60
N LYS A 255 -13.03 3.02 -9.97
CA LYS A 255 -13.73 4.11 -9.28
C LYS A 255 -15.23 3.89 -9.32
N ILE A 256 -15.89 4.21 -8.22
CA ILE A 256 -17.34 4.21 -8.10
C ILE A 256 -17.85 5.59 -8.52
N GLY A 257 -18.42 5.66 -9.72
CA GLY A 257 -18.95 6.91 -10.25
C GLY A 257 -17.90 8.02 -10.37
N LYS A 258 -18.21 9.20 -9.82
CA LYS A 258 -17.33 10.39 -9.83
C LYS A 258 -16.68 10.67 -8.46
N ARG A 259 -16.69 9.72 -7.53
CA ARG A 259 -16.13 9.91 -6.18
C ARG A 259 -14.65 10.25 -6.27
N ALA A 260 -14.18 11.19 -5.43
CA ALA A 260 -12.76 11.44 -5.25
C ALA A 260 -12.09 10.20 -4.62
N ASN A 261 -10.83 9.93 -4.98
CA ASN A 261 -10.06 8.79 -4.45
C ASN A 261 -8.66 9.19 -3.97
N HIS A 262 -8.41 10.47 -3.77
CA HIS A 262 -7.08 10.99 -3.47
C HIS A 262 -6.54 10.52 -2.12
N LEU A 263 -7.39 10.50 -1.08
CA LEU A 263 -7.03 9.96 0.23
C LEU A 263 -6.90 8.43 0.19
N TRP A 264 -7.69 7.73 -0.65
CA TRP A 264 -7.49 6.32 -0.92
C TRP A 264 -6.13 6.04 -1.55
N ASP A 265 -5.70 6.85 -2.52
CA ASP A 265 -4.37 6.75 -3.13
C ASP A 265 -3.25 7.12 -2.13
N CYS A 266 -3.47 8.10 -1.22
CA CYS A 266 -2.57 8.37 -0.10
C CYS A 266 -2.43 7.16 0.83
N GLU A 267 -3.52 6.49 1.20
CA GLU A 267 -3.49 5.28 2.03
C GLU A 267 -2.82 4.10 1.31
N CYS A 268 -2.99 3.97 -0.02
CA CYS A 268 -2.21 3.01 -0.80
C CYS A 268 -0.71 3.27 -0.72
N MET A 269 -0.29 4.54 -0.77
CA MET A 269 1.11 4.92 -0.58
C MET A 269 1.61 4.68 0.86
N GLN A 270 0.74 4.74 1.89
CA GLN A 270 1.06 4.31 3.26
C GLN A 270 1.40 2.80 3.29
N VAL A 271 0.64 1.98 2.59
CA VAL A 271 0.95 0.55 2.42
C VAL A 271 2.32 0.37 1.78
N VAL A 272 2.64 1.13 0.72
CA VAL A 272 3.97 1.10 0.09
C VAL A 272 5.06 1.45 1.09
N ALA A 273 4.89 2.54 1.85
CA ALA A 273 5.84 2.98 2.87
C ALA A 273 6.06 1.90 3.95
N ALA A 274 4.98 1.27 4.41
CA ALA A 274 5.02 0.21 5.41
C ALA A 274 5.72 -1.07 4.88
N LEU A 275 5.51 -1.43 3.62
CA LEU A 275 6.24 -2.51 2.96
C LEU A 275 7.74 -2.19 2.80
N MET A 276 8.09 -0.96 2.40
CA MET A 276 9.48 -0.51 2.29
C MET A 276 10.17 -0.48 3.65
N GLY A 277 9.46 -0.05 4.70
CA GLY A 277 9.91 -0.05 6.10
C GLY A 277 9.90 -1.43 6.76
N ARG A 278 9.44 -2.50 6.06
CA ARG A 278 9.27 -3.86 6.58
C ARG A 278 8.33 -3.96 7.80
N VAL A 279 7.45 -3.01 7.94
CA VAL A 279 6.35 -3.01 8.92
C VAL A 279 5.29 -4.00 8.47
N LEU A 280 4.87 -3.89 7.21
CA LEU A 280 4.15 -4.94 6.51
C LEU A 280 5.17 -5.83 5.78
N ARG A 281 4.97 -7.14 5.79
CA ARG A 281 5.89 -8.09 5.15
C ARG A 281 5.45 -8.33 3.71
N ASP A 282 6.40 -8.21 2.78
CA ASP A 282 6.27 -8.72 1.41
C ASP A 282 6.20 -10.26 1.44
N PHE A 283 5.65 -10.82 0.38
CA PHE A 283 5.48 -12.26 0.13
C PHE A 283 6.77 -12.97 -0.20
#